data_0ec380d2c1838172b8d6bed877062d0e
#
_entry.id   0ec380d2c1838172b8d6bed877062d0e
#
_cell.length_a   1.000
_cell.length_b   1.000
_cell.length_c   1.000
_cell.angle_alpha   90.00
_cell.angle_beta   90.00
_cell.angle_gamma   90.00
#
_symmetry.space_group_name_H-M   'P 1'
#
loop_
_entity.id
_entity.type
_entity.pdbx_description
1 polymer ?
#
loop_
_entity_poly.entity_id
_entity_poly.type
_entity_poly.pdbx_seq_one_letter_code
_entity_poly.pdbx_strand_id
1 'polypeptide(L)'
;MKSRIIYFFSLGFLSLLISCGTSKSKHHKPDITAYNSTKPVVEKVTDSTFISGKNSFLKNKQGLWELYVEGDPLEIGLTTGALTDSLLQKQQRIFFSKITDFIPSKFQQKMLRQFLKWYNRKLYLNVPNEYQTEIYGVSQYTSNEFDNIAPQYQRSLYLHAAHDIGHALQDLALVGCSSFAAWNEKSEEGNLILARNFDFYVNDAFAENKIAAFIKPKEGFPFMMVTWPGMIGAVSGMNYEGLTVTINASKSKIPLSAKTPISILTREILQHAKTLDEAIAIAKKRKVFVSESIMVGSANDNKAILIEVSPNKMDVYDVPNSDQLICSNHFQGDAFAADKRNLEQIANSHSEYRYERMQELLSENLKVNPEIASEILRNKEGLQNIALGYGNEKALNQLLAHHGIIFKPKEKLVWVSANPYQLGEFVCYDLNAVFGENRNKIESFQSKNLNIAKDPFLETTAYQNFKKFKVEDHKIDVLLEKKEVISPEFIQNYQSLNPDYWVVYYKAGLYFYQKKEYLQAKLNFEKALTLEITTVPDKEKIEKYLKKVKRKLQ
;
A
#
# COMPACT_ATOMS: atom_id res chain seq x y z
N MET A 1 -8.52 40.34 19.11
CA MET A 1 -8.43 39.34 20.18
C MET A 1 -8.25 37.91 19.66
N LYS A 2 -8.93 37.47 18.58
CA LYS A 2 -8.78 36.09 18.03
C LYS A 2 -7.36 35.73 17.57
N SER A 3 -6.57 36.64 17.01
CA SER A 3 -5.20 36.33 16.57
C SER A 3 -4.19 36.11 17.72
N ARG A 4 -4.34 36.81 18.85
CA ARG A 4 -3.46 36.62 20.03
C ARG A 4 -3.71 35.29 20.76
N ILE A 5 -4.93 34.78 20.74
CA ILE A 5 -5.27 33.48 21.33
C ILE A 5 -4.68 32.35 20.48
N ILE A 6 -4.68 32.46 19.15
CA ILE A 6 -4.06 31.48 18.24
C ILE A 6 -2.53 31.46 18.44
N TYR A 7 -1.88 32.61 18.65
CA TYR A 7 -0.44 32.69 18.95
C TYR A 7 -0.10 32.10 20.33
N PHE A 8 -0.94 32.27 21.35
CA PHE A 8 -0.73 31.68 22.67
C PHE A 8 -0.93 30.15 22.67
N PHE A 9 -1.93 29.64 21.94
CA PHE A 9 -2.12 28.20 21.76
C PHE A 9 -1.00 27.57 20.93
N SER A 10 -0.50 28.24 19.89
CA SER A 10 0.64 27.76 19.10
C SER A 10 1.96 27.81 19.91
N LEU A 11 2.19 28.79 20.76
CA LEU A 11 3.37 28.83 21.63
C LEU A 11 3.31 27.79 22.77
N GLY A 12 2.13 27.58 23.37
CA GLY A 12 1.89 26.55 24.39
C GLY A 12 2.01 25.13 23.80
N PHE A 13 1.54 24.92 22.58
CA PHE A 13 1.71 23.66 21.86
C PHE A 13 3.18 23.41 21.45
N LEU A 14 3.92 24.45 21.07
CA LEU A 14 5.35 24.36 20.77
C LEU A 14 6.18 24.00 22.00
N SER A 15 5.83 24.52 23.20
CA SER A 15 6.55 24.20 24.43
C SER A 15 6.29 22.77 24.96
N LEU A 16 5.11 22.19 24.68
CA LEU A 16 4.80 20.79 24.95
C LEU A 16 5.56 19.81 24.02
N LEU A 17 6.02 20.26 22.86
CA LEU A 17 6.82 19.49 21.91
C LEU A 17 8.30 19.34 22.31
N ILE A 18 8.78 20.09 23.30
CA ILE A 18 10.17 20.08 23.80
C ILE A 18 10.31 19.14 25.02
N SER A 19 9.38 18.19 25.21
CA SER A 19 9.37 17.29 26.35
C SER A 19 10.49 16.23 26.31
N CYS A 20 10.97 15.81 27.48
CA CYS A 20 12.03 14.79 27.71
C CYS A 20 11.99 13.51 26.86
N GLY A 21 10.81 13.11 26.35
CA GLY A 21 10.63 11.91 25.56
C GLY A 21 11.26 11.95 24.15
N THR A 22 11.36 13.13 23.53
CA THR A 22 11.96 13.26 22.19
C THR A 22 13.48 13.13 22.21
N SER A 23 14.14 13.62 23.26
CA SER A 23 15.59 13.48 23.42
C SER A 23 15.98 12.01 23.64
N LYS A 24 15.25 11.29 24.51
CA LYS A 24 15.50 9.87 24.76
C LYS A 24 15.30 9.04 23.49
N SER A 25 14.24 9.28 22.72
CA SER A 25 14.00 8.59 21.44
C SER A 25 15.12 8.83 20.44
N LYS A 26 15.61 10.07 20.34
CA LYS A 26 16.68 10.44 19.40
C LYS A 26 17.99 9.66 19.62
N HIS A 27 18.29 9.29 20.85
CA HIS A 27 19.53 8.61 21.23
C HIS A 27 19.35 7.11 21.46
N HIS A 28 18.12 6.61 21.36
CA HIS A 28 17.84 5.19 21.52
C HIS A 28 18.46 4.39 20.36
N LYS A 29 19.07 3.25 20.69
CA LYS A 29 19.51 2.22 19.76
C LYS A 29 19.20 0.85 20.39
N PRO A 30 18.92 -0.19 19.61
CA PRO A 30 18.80 -1.54 20.16
C PRO A 30 20.11 -2.01 20.74
N ASP A 31 20.05 -2.91 21.70
CA ASP A 31 21.24 -3.62 22.19
C ASP A 31 21.62 -4.69 21.16
N ILE A 32 22.81 -4.53 20.58
CA ILE A 32 23.36 -5.44 19.56
C ILE A 32 24.58 -6.21 20.05
N THR A 33 24.88 -6.17 21.36
CA THR A 33 26.11 -6.78 21.92
C THR A 33 26.15 -8.31 21.75
N ALA A 34 24.99 -8.95 21.64
CA ALA A 34 24.89 -10.39 21.40
C ALA A 34 25.08 -10.82 19.92
N TYR A 35 25.20 -9.85 18.99
CA TYR A 35 25.24 -10.11 17.55
C TYR A 35 26.58 -9.77 16.93
N ASN A 36 26.92 -10.46 15.85
CA ASN A 36 28.09 -10.08 15.03
C ASN A 36 27.77 -8.82 14.20
N SER A 37 28.46 -7.73 14.49
CA SER A 37 28.29 -6.45 13.81
C SER A 37 29.20 -6.25 12.58
N THR A 38 29.91 -7.29 12.13
CA THR A 38 30.75 -7.23 10.94
C THR A 38 29.89 -6.94 9.70
N LYS A 39 30.27 -5.89 8.97
CA LYS A 39 29.56 -5.55 7.73
C LYS A 39 29.77 -6.63 6.67
N PRO A 40 28.73 -7.11 5.99
CA PRO A 40 28.84 -8.10 4.95
C PRO A 40 29.59 -7.53 3.73
N VAL A 41 30.40 -8.38 3.09
CA VAL A 41 31.05 -8.08 1.82
C VAL A 41 30.09 -8.43 0.70
N VAL A 42 29.81 -7.48 -0.17
CA VAL A 42 28.95 -7.67 -1.34
C VAL A 42 29.81 -7.81 -2.58
N GLU A 43 29.61 -8.87 -3.32
CA GLU A 43 30.16 -9.13 -4.65
C GLU A 43 29.12 -8.76 -5.70
N LYS A 44 29.50 -7.91 -6.66
CA LYS A 44 28.70 -7.57 -7.83
C LYS A 44 28.99 -8.55 -8.96
N VAL A 45 28.07 -9.49 -9.20
CA VAL A 45 28.19 -10.49 -10.27
C VAL A 45 27.83 -9.89 -11.63
N THR A 46 26.75 -9.11 -11.67
CA THR A 46 26.30 -8.33 -12.85
C THR A 46 25.77 -6.98 -12.39
N ASP A 47 25.31 -6.13 -13.33
CA ASP A 47 24.66 -4.84 -12.97
C ASP A 47 23.33 -5.01 -12.20
N SER A 48 22.77 -6.20 -12.21
CA SER A 48 21.50 -6.53 -11.58
C SER A 48 21.55 -7.78 -10.70
N THR A 49 22.76 -8.26 -10.36
CA THR A 49 22.96 -9.45 -9.52
C THR A 49 24.09 -9.19 -8.53
N PHE A 50 23.75 -9.30 -7.25
CA PHE A 50 24.63 -9.08 -6.11
C PHE A 50 24.56 -10.27 -5.16
N ILE A 51 25.69 -10.69 -4.60
CA ILE A 51 25.74 -11.79 -3.62
C ILE A 51 26.55 -11.38 -2.39
N SER A 52 26.21 -12.00 -1.24
CA SER A 52 26.99 -11.90 -0.01
C SER A 52 26.88 -13.22 0.76
N GLY A 53 27.92 -14.04 0.70
CA GLY A 53 27.91 -15.37 1.26
C GLY A 53 26.79 -16.25 0.68
N LYS A 54 25.80 -16.62 1.48
CA LYS A 54 24.61 -17.39 1.04
C LYS A 54 23.48 -16.51 0.53
N ASN A 55 23.58 -15.21 0.73
CA ASN A 55 22.55 -14.23 0.43
C ASN A 55 22.70 -13.67 -0.99
N SER A 56 21.60 -13.23 -1.58
CA SER A 56 21.60 -12.72 -2.95
C SER A 56 20.50 -11.69 -3.19
N PHE A 57 20.77 -10.79 -4.13
CA PHE A 57 19.82 -9.79 -4.61
C PHE A 57 19.96 -9.68 -6.12
N LEU A 58 18.90 -9.96 -6.84
CA LEU A 58 18.93 -9.97 -8.31
C LEU A 58 17.63 -9.47 -8.90
N LYS A 59 17.70 -8.97 -10.13
CA LYS A 59 16.53 -8.55 -10.91
C LYS A 59 16.20 -9.59 -11.96
N ASN A 60 14.97 -10.10 -11.94
CA ASN A 60 14.52 -11.06 -12.94
C ASN A 60 14.15 -10.41 -14.27
N LYS A 61 13.83 -11.20 -15.29
CA LYS A 61 13.49 -10.73 -16.64
C LYS A 61 12.20 -9.91 -16.69
N GLN A 62 11.28 -10.12 -15.75
CA GLN A 62 10.03 -9.38 -15.61
C GLN A 62 10.22 -8.04 -14.87
N GLY A 63 11.43 -7.76 -14.40
CA GLY A 63 11.77 -6.51 -13.72
C GLY A 63 11.52 -6.51 -12.21
N LEU A 64 11.13 -7.64 -11.60
CA LEU A 64 11.04 -7.77 -10.14
C LEU A 64 12.44 -7.98 -9.55
N TRP A 65 12.70 -7.32 -8.43
CA TRP A 65 13.85 -7.62 -7.62
C TRP A 65 13.55 -8.79 -6.68
N GLU A 66 14.47 -9.71 -6.57
CA GLU A 66 14.42 -10.91 -5.74
C GLU A 66 15.54 -10.83 -4.70
N LEU A 67 15.17 -10.79 -3.43
CA LEU A 67 16.09 -10.74 -2.29
C LEU A 67 15.98 -12.04 -1.50
N TYR A 68 17.10 -12.71 -1.28
CA TYR A 68 17.18 -13.83 -0.31
C TYR A 68 18.19 -13.47 0.79
N VAL A 69 17.73 -13.53 2.04
CA VAL A 69 18.59 -13.27 3.21
C VAL A 69 18.27 -14.26 4.33
N GLU A 70 19.33 -14.83 4.94
CA GLU A 70 19.21 -15.69 6.11
C GLU A 70 20.13 -15.21 7.24
N GLY A 71 19.76 -15.47 8.49
CA GLY A 71 20.59 -15.18 9.66
C GLY A 71 19.82 -14.72 10.89
N ASP A 72 20.55 -14.14 11.85
CA ASP A 72 19.97 -13.45 12.99
C ASP A 72 19.46 -12.06 12.60
N PRO A 73 18.71 -11.36 13.48
CA PRO A 73 18.12 -10.06 13.13
C PRO A 73 19.13 -9.00 12.67
N LEU A 74 20.31 -8.93 13.27
CA LEU A 74 21.32 -7.95 12.85
C LEU A 74 21.95 -8.34 11.51
N GLU A 75 22.24 -9.62 11.32
CA GLU A 75 22.79 -10.16 10.07
C GLU A 75 21.82 -9.95 8.90
N ILE A 76 20.52 -10.24 9.10
CA ILE A 76 19.48 -9.97 8.10
C ILE A 76 19.45 -8.47 7.76
N GLY A 77 19.44 -7.61 8.77
CA GLY A 77 19.39 -6.16 8.58
C GLY A 77 20.60 -5.60 7.83
N LEU A 78 21.81 -5.97 8.25
CA LEU A 78 23.06 -5.53 7.63
C LEU A 78 23.16 -6.04 6.19
N THR A 79 22.81 -7.31 5.96
CA THR A 79 22.90 -7.93 4.62
C THR A 79 21.85 -7.34 3.67
N THR A 80 20.61 -7.17 4.13
CA THR A 80 19.56 -6.48 3.35
C THR A 80 20.01 -5.07 2.97
N GLY A 81 20.52 -4.31 3.94
CA GLY A 81 21.01 -2.95 3.70
C GLY A 81 22.15 -2.91 2.69
N ALA A 82 23.15 -3.80 2.83
CA ALA A 82 24.31 -3.86 1.95
C ALA A 82 23.93 -4.27 0.51
N LEU A 83 23.10 -5.32 0.36
CA LEU A 83 22.67 -5.82 -0.95
C LEU A 83 21.77 -4.82 -1.70
N THR A 84 20.97 -4.03 -0.97
CA THR A 84 20.01 -3.10 -1.55
C THR A 84 20.45 -1.63 -1.50
N ASP A 85 21.68 -1.33 -1.12
CA ASP A 85 22.16 0.03 -0.78
C ASP A 85 21.78 1.10 -1.81
N SER A 86 22.10 0.90 -3.09
CA SER A 86 21.79 1.87 -4.14
C SER A 86 20.28 2.12 -4.30
N LEU A 87 19.47 1.07 -4.21
CA LEU A 87 18.02 1.17 -4.31
C LEU A 87 17.42 1.78 -3.04
N LEU A 88 17.96 1.47 -1.86
CA LEU A 88 17.58 2.06 -0.59
C LEU A 88 17.75 3.59 -0.61
N GLN A 89 18.88 4.08 -1.08
CA GLN A 89 19.13 5.52 -1.22
C GLN A 89 18.19 6.16 -2.26
N LYS A 90 17.99 5.52 -3.42
CA LYS A 90 17.03 5.97 -4.46
C LYS A 90 15.61 6.06 -3.87
N GLN A 91 15.16 5.03 -3.15
CA GLN A 91 13.82 4.96 -2.56
C GLN A 91 13.59 6.08 -1.54
N GLN A 92 14.58 6.37 -0.70
CA GLN A 92 14.50 7.47 0.25
C GLN A 92 14.35 8.83 -0.46
N ARG A 93 15.09 9.08 -1.53
CA ARG A 93 14.96 10.32 -2.31
C ARG A 93 13.57 10.44 -2.94
N ILE A 94 13.04 9.36 -3.53
CA ILE A 94 11.69 9.34 -4.09
C ILE A 94 10.65 9.68 -3.01
N PHE A 95 10.73 9.07 -1.83
CA PHE A 95 9.79 9.29 -0.75
C PHE A 95 9.85 10.73 -0.20
N PHE A 96 11.06 11.24 0.08
CA PHE A 96 11.22 12.58 0.64
C PHE A 96 10.95 13.71 -0.37
N SER A 97 11.21 13.49 -1.67
CA SER A 97 10.83 14.46 -2.71
C SER A 97 9.32 14.66 -2.74
N LYS A 98 8.54 13.58 -2.62
CA LYS A 98 7.08 13.67 -2.58
C LYS A 98 6.57 14.47 -1.38
N ILE A 99 7.17 14.32 -0.20
CA ILE A 99 6.81 15.17 0.95
C ILE A 99 7.05 16.65 0.62
N THR A 100 8.11 16.95 -0.10
CA THR A 100 8.42 18.33 -0.53
C THR A 100 7.42 18.85 -1.55
N ASP A 101 6.97 18.02 -2.49
CA ASP A 101 5.94 18.36 -3.48
C ASP A 101 4.59 18.68 -2.80
N PHE A 102 4.17 17.84 -1.83
CA PHE A 102 2.93 18.06 -1.08
C PHE A 102 2.99 19.24 -0.12
N ILE A 103 4.17 19.55 0.43
CA ILE A 103 4.39 20.63 1.39
C ILE A 103 5.57 21.50 0.94
N PRO A 104 5.36 22.40 -0.05
CA PRO A 104 6.45 23.22 -0.60
C PRO A 104 7.05 24.21 0.41
N SER A 105 6.28 24.63 1.41
CA SER A 105 6.71 25.60 2.42
C SER A 105 7.76 25.02 3.37
N LYS A 106 8.99 25.55 3.37
CA LYS A 106 10.06 25.18 4.30
C LYS A 106 9.67 25.32 5.78
N PHE A 107 8.83 26.31 6.09
CA PHE A 107 8.31 26.50 7.45
C PHE A 107 7.36 25.35 7.84
N GLN A 108 6.41 25.00 6.98
CA GLN A 108 5.50 23.87 7.21
C GLN A 108 6.25 22.54 7.31
N GLN A 109 7.26 22.30 6.46
CA GLN A 109 8.14 21.15 6.56
C GLN A 109 8.86 21.08 7.91
N LYS A 110 9.34 22.24 8.44
CA LYS A 110 9.97 22.31 9.77
C LYS A 110 8.96 21.95 10.85
N MET A 111 7.74 22.46 10.77
CA MET A 111 6.65 22.15 11.71
C MET A 111 6.30 20.66 11.67
N LEU A 112 6.14 20.09 10.48
CA LEU A 112 5.87 18.67 10.29
C LEU A 112 6.98 17.80 10.90
N ARG A 113 8.24 18.14 10.67
CA ARG A 113 9.38 17.39 11.27
C ARG A 113 9.34 17.39 12.81
N GLN A 114 9.01 18.53 13.45
CA GLN A 114 8.90 18.57 14.90
C GLN A 114 7.70 17.75 15.39
N PHE A 115 6.57 17.84 14.69
CA PHE A 115 5.40 17.02 14.97
C PHE A 115 5.71 15.53 14.87
N LEU A 116 6.35 15.07 13.79
CA LEU A 116 6.73 13.67 13.60
C LEU A 116 7.68 13.17 14.68
N LYS A 117 8.66 13.97 15.11
CA LYS A 117 9.55 13.64 16.25
C LYS A 117 8.76 13.46 17.55
N TRP A 118 7.83 14.36 17.82
CA TRP A 118 6.98 14.27 19.01
C TRP A 118 6.01 13.09 18.94
N TYR A 119 5.36 12.90 17.81
CA TYR A 119 4.41 11.83 17.60
C TYR A 119 5.06 10.44 17.75
N ASN A 120 6.25 10.25 17.17
CA ASN A 120 7.01 9.01 17.19
C ASN A 120 7.92 8.82 18.42
N ARG A 121 7.91 9.72 19.41
CA ARG A 121 8.83 9.70 20.56
C ARG A 121 8.81 8.42 21.42
N LYS A 122 7.77 7.62 21.31
CA LYS A 122 7.59 6.34 22.01
C LYS A 122 7.51 5.14 21.07
N LEU A 123 7.74 5.33 19.77
CA LEU A 123 7.61 4.27 18.76
C LEU A 123 8.52 3.07 19.09
N TYR A 124 9.78 3.32 19.45
CA TYR A 124 10.75 2.28 19.80
C TYR A 124 10.30 1.36 20.96
N LEU A 125 9.45 1.84 21.88
CA LEU A 125 8.90 1.03 22.97
C LEU A 125 7.82 0.04 22.51
N ASN A 126 7.33 0.19 21.28
CA ASN A 126 6.23 -0.59 20.73
C ASN A 126 6.66 -1.48 19.55
N VAL A 127 7.96 -1.50 19.22
CA VAL A 127 8.54 -2.38 18.22
C VAL A 127 9.36 -3.45 18.93
N PRO A 128 9.16 -4.77 18.68
CA PRO A 128 9.97 -5.83 19.27
C PRO A 128 11.47 -5.63 19.01
N ASN A 129 12.31 -6.05 19.96
CA ASN A 129 13.75 -5.81 19.87
C ASN A 129 14.40 -6.47 18.63
N GLU A 130 13.93 -7.63 18.21
CA GLU A 130 14.39 -8.31 17.00
C GLU A 130 14.21 -7.42 15.76
N TYR A 131 13.05 -6.78 15.57
CA TYR A 131 12.79 -5.86 14.44
C TYR A 131 13.50 -4.52 14.60
N GLN A 132 13.68 -4.04 15.83
CA GLN A 132 14.52 -2.87 16.06
C GLN A 132 15.96 -3.12 15.62
N THR A 133 16.47 -4.32 15.90
CA THR A 133 17.83 -4.75 15.54
C THR A 133 17.98 -4.91 14.03
N GLU A 134 17.00 -5.51 13.35
CA GLU A 134 16.98 -5.62 11.89
C GLU A 134 16.92 -4.23 11.23
N ILE A 135 16.01 -3.33 11.69
CA ILE A 135 15.93 -1.94 11.21
C ILE A 135 17.25 -1.20 11.45
N TYR A 136 17.92 -1.44 12.59
CA TYR A 136 19.22 -0.84 12.88
C TYR A 136 20.27 -1.29 11.86
N GLY A 137 20.32 -2.58 11.52
CA GLY A 137 21.21 -3.11 10.49
C GLY A 137 21.00 -2.45 9.12
N VAL A 138 19.74 -2.39 8.64
CA VAL A 138 19.37 -1.70 7.39
C VAL A 138 19.77 -0.23 7.44
N SER A 139 19.59 0.44 8.58
CA SER A 139 19.85 1.88 8.73
C SER A 139 21.32 2.27 8.51
N GLN A 140 22.25 1.33 8.67
CA GLN A 140 23.69 1.57 8.47
C GLN A 140 24.07 1.88 7.00
N TYR A 141 23.13 1.67 6.06
CA TYR A 141 23.28 1.92 4.63
C TYR A 141 22.39 3.05 4.12
N THR A 142 21.67 3.75 5.01
CA THR A 142 20.85 4.91 4.64
C THR A 142 21.71 6.17 4.44
N SER A 143 21.29 7.04 3.50
CA SER A 143 22.00 8.29 3.22
C SER A 143 22.01 9.26 4.42
N ASN A 144 23.09 10.01 4.62
CA ASN A 144 23.16 11.12 5.56
C ASN A 144 22.43 12.39 5.06
N GLU A 145 22.02 12.43 3.79
CA GLU A 145 21.33 13.56 3.14
C GLU A 145 20.11 14.06 3.94
N PHE A 146 19.45 13.14 4.66
CA PHE A 146 18.21 13.43 5.40
C PHE A 146 18.38 13.47 6.92
N ASP A 147 19.60 13.63 7.44
CA ASP A 147 19.88 13.66 8.90
C ASP A 147 19.25 14.87 9.60
N ASN A 148 18.92 15.93 8.82
CA ASN A 148 18.12 17.05 9.30
C ASN A 148 16.69 16.67 9.73
N ILE A 149 16.17 15.53 9.26
CA ILE A 149 14.86 14.98 9.64
C ILE A 149 15.00 14.24 10.97
N ALA A 150 15.87 13.22 11.02
CA ALA A 150 16.22 12.45 12.20
C ALA A 150 17.53 11.66 11.92
N PRO A 151 18.26 11.19 12.95
CA PRO A 151 19.37 10.26 12.76
C PRO A 151 18.95 9.00 11.99
N GLN A 152 19.87 8.36 11.29
CA GLN A 152 19.60 7.24 10.36
C GLN A 152 18.67 6.17 10.93
N TYR A 153 18.96 5.64 12.12
CA TYR A 153 18.14 4.60 12.75
C TYR A 153 16.72 5.07 13.06
N GLN A 154 16.59 6.25 13.70
CA GLN A 154 15.27 6.81 14.00
C GLN A 154 14.47 7.11 12.75
N ARG A 155 15.13 7.61 11.70
CA ARG A 155 14.50 7.88 10.42
C ARG A 155 13.99 6.59 9.77
N SER A 156 14.79 5.52 9.80
CA SER A 156 14.38 4.20 9.31
C SER A 156 13.20 3.66 10.12
N LEU A 157 13.22 3.78 11.44
CA LEU A 157 12.11 3.40 12.31
C LEU A 157 10.82 4.20 12.01
N TYR A 158 10.94 5.52 11.75
CA TYR A 158 9.80 6.37 11.38
C TYR A 158 9.22 6.01 10.01
N LEU A 159 10.06 5.57 9.05
CA LEU A 159 9.59 5.13 7.74
C LEU A 159 8.74 3.86 7.81
N HIS A 160 8.98 2.97 8.78
CA HIS A 160 8.11 1.81 9.04
C HIS A 160 6.73 2.20 9.59
N ALA A 161 6.63 3.37 10.23
CA ALA A 161 5.36 3.95 10.68
C ALA A 161 4.74 4.94 9.67
N ALA A 162 5.42 5.23 8.55
CA ALA A 162 4.98 6.27 7.62
C ALA A 162 3.65 5.95 6.94
N HIS A 163 3.42 4.68 6.60
CA HIS A 163 2.14 4.19 6.08
C HIS A 163 1.01 4.52 7.08
N ASP A 164 1.17 4.11 8.33
CA ASP A 164 0.20 4.28 9.40
C ASP A 164 -0.03 5.77 9.75
N ILE A 165 1.06 6.57 9.73
CA ILE A 165 0.97 8.02 9.94
C ILE A 165 0.21 8.69 8.81
N GLY A 166 0.43 8.29 7.57
CA GLY A 166 -0.31 8.75 6.41
C GLY A 166 -1.80 8.49 6.57
N HIS A 167 -2.18 7.27 6.98
CA HIS A 167 -3.57 6.92 7.29
C HIS A 167 -4.15 7.71 8.48
N ALA A 168 -3.37 7.82 9.56
CA ALA A 168 -3.85 8.48 10.78
C ALA A 168 -4.08 9.99 10.63
N LEU A 169 -3.31 10.66 9.76
CA LEU A 169 -3.35 12.11 9.60
C LEU A 169 -4.22 12.57 8.42
N GLN A 170 -4.66 11.66 7.58
CA GLN A 170 -5.30 12.07 6.34
C GLN A 170 -6.53 11.27 5.97
N ASP A 171 -7.55 12.01 5.57
CA ASP A 171 -8.50 11.62 4.53
C ASP A 171 -7.84 11.60 3.13
N LEU A 172 -6.54 11.29 3.01
CA LEU A 172 -5.87 11.17 1.72
C LEU A 172 -6.31 9.86 1.05
N ALA A 173 -6.94 9.98 -0.08
CA ALA A 173 -7.28 8.92 -1.01
C ALA A 173 -6.04 8.27 -1.67
N LEU A 174 -5.02 7.91 -0.87
CA LEU A 174 -3.76 7.31 -1.34
C LEU A 174 -3.75 5.80 -1.23
N VAL A 175 -4.81 5.20 -0.65
CA VAL A 175 -4.83 3.77 -0.36
C VAL A 175 -6.20 3.20 -0.65
N GLY A 176 -6.25 2.31 -1.61
CA GLY A 176 -7.36 1.43 -1.87
C GLY A 176 -6.83 0.01 -1.96
N CYS A 177 -7.36 -0.93 -1.19
CA CYS A 177 -6.96 -2.32 -1.27
C CYS A 177 -8.17 -3.18 -1.52
N SER A 178 -7.99 -4.25 -2.29
CA SER A 178 -9.02 -5.24 -2.55
C SER A 178 -8.41 -6.61 -2.33
N SER A 179 -9.00 -7.40 -1.44
CA SER A 179 -8.53 -8.75 -1.12
C SER A 179 -9.71 -9.71 -1.07
N PHE A 180 -9.48 -10.93 -1.50
CA PHE A 180 -10.44 -12.01 -1.32
C PHE A 180 -9.72 -13.34 -1.07
N ALA A 181 -10.42 -14.27 -0.46
CA ALA A 181 -9.98 -15.64 -0.27
C ALA A 181 -11.14 -16.58 -0.65
N ALA A 182 -10.80 -17.77 -1.13
CA ALA A 182 -11.74 -18.84 -1.45
C ALA A 182 -11.16 -20.19 -1.00
N TRP A 183 -12.01 -21.09 -0.53
CA TRP A 183 -11.63 -22.42 -0.07
C TRP A 183 -12.77 -23.43 -0.31
N ASN A 184 -12.60 -24.69 0.04
CA ASN A 184 -13.59 -25.76 -0.15
C ASN A 184 -14.24 -25.74 -1.54
N GLU A 185 -15.57 -25.68 -1.62
CA GLU A 185 -16.33 -25.71 -2.88
C GLU A 185 -16.03 -24.52 -3.78
N LYS A 186 -15.57 -23.39 -3.24
CA LYS A 186 -15.27 -22.16 -3.99
C LYS A 186 -13.86 -22.15 -4.60
N SER A 187 -12.97 -23.01 -4.17
CA SER A 187 -11.63 -23.20 -4.74
C SER A 187 -11.58 -24.41 -5.66
N GLU A 188 -10.83 -24.33 -6.76
CA GLU A 188 -10.75 -25.40 -7.76
C GLU A 188 -10.26 -26.73 -7.16
N GLU A 189 -9.28 -26.67 -6.26
CA GLU A 189 -8.69 -27.86 -5.63
C GLU A 189 -9.21 -28.08 -4.19
N GLY A 190 -10.19 -27.27 -3.75
CA GLY A 190 -10.70 -27.30 -2.38
C GLY A 190 -9.76 -26.71 -1.33
N ASN A 191 -8.53 -26.34 -1.70
CA ASN A 191 -7.56 -25.71 -0.82
C ASN A 191 -7.70 -24.20 -0.85
N LEU A 192 -7.29 -23.54 0.23
CA LEU A 192 -7.29 -22.08 0.33
C LEU A 192 -6.49 -21.44 -0.81
N ILE A 193 -7.11 -20.48 -1.48
CA ILE A 193 -6.48 -19.49 -2.36
C ILE A 193 -6.81 -18.10 -1.83
N LEU A 194 -5.82 -17.20 -1.79
CA LEU A 194 -6.01 -15.81 -1.37
C LEU A 194 -5.36 -14.87 -2.38
N ALA A 195 -6.05 -13.80 -2.75
CA ALA A 195 -5.59 -12.85 -3.74
C ALA A 195 -5.81 -11.41 -3.30
N ARG A 196 -4.92 -10.48 -3.69
CA ARG A 196 -4.96 -9.10 -3.23
C ARG A 196 -4.30 -8.12 -4.20
N ASN A 197 -4.90 -6.92 -4.34
CA ASN A 197 -4.27 -5.70 -4.85
C ASN A 197 -3.85 -4.78 -3.69
N PHE A 198 -2.59 -4.37 -3.68
CA PHE A 198 -2.07 -3.35 -2.79
C PHE A 198 -1.97 -2.01 -3.53
N ASP A 199 -2.99 -1.19 -3.36
CA ASP A 199 -3.10 0.11 -3.99
C ASP A 199 -2.52 1.17 -3.05
N PHE A 200 -1.20 1.19 -2.96
CA PHE A 200 -0.43 2.19 -2.23
C PHE A 200 0.39 3.01 -3.22
N TYR A 201 -0.12 4.21 -3.53
CA TYR A 201 0.44 5.04 -4.56
C TYR A 201 1.16 6.27 -4.02
N VAL A 202 2.47 6.26 -4.06
CA VAL A 202 3.30 7.45 -3.84
C VAL A 202 3.60 8.13 -5.19
N ASN A 203 4.04 7.36 -6.16
CA ASN A 203 4.19 7.66 -7.60
C ASN A 203 4.61 6.37 -8.33
N ASP A 204 4.68 6.41 -9.67
CA ASP A 204 5.09 5.25 -10.48
C ASP A 204 6.51 4.79 -10.13
N ALA A 205 7.44 5.72 -9.87
CA ALA A 205 8.83 5.41 -9.51
C ALA A 205 8.95 4.68 -8.16
N PHE A 206 8.01 4.87 -7.23
CA PHE A 206 7.99 4.15 -5.96
C PHE A 206 7.71 2.66 -6.16
N ALA A 207 6.78 2.30 -7.03
CA ALA A 207 6.40 0.92 -7.32
C ALA A 207 7.38 0.19 -8.27
N GLU A 208 8.27 0.94 -8.93
CA GLU A 208 9.20 0.42 -9.94
C GLU A 208 10.18 -0.62 -9.39
N ASN A 209 10.67 -0.40 -8.16
CA ASN A 209 11.68 -1.23 -7.51
C ASN A 209 11.11 -2.07 -6.37
N LYS A 210 9.93 -2.67 -6.57
CA LYS A 210 9.39 -3.64 -5.61
C LYS A 210 10.29 -4.87 -5.50
N ILE A 211 10.32 -5.46 -4.33
CA ILE A 211 11.16 -6.60 -4.00
C ILE A 211 10.29 -7.77 -3.56
N ALA A 212 10.43 -8.92 -4.20
CA ALA A 212 10.04 -10.20 -3.65
C ALA A 212 11.15 -10.65 -2.69
N ALA A 213 10.92 -10.51 -1.39
CA ALA A 213 11.91 -10.82 -0.36
C ALA A 213 11.63 -12.18 0.25
N PHE A 214 12.65 -13.02 0.29
CA PHE A 214 12.65 -14.36 0.89
C PHE A 214 13.59 -14.32 2.09
N ILE A 215 13.04 -14.41 3.27
CA ILE A 215 13.78 -14.26 4.53
C ILE A 215 13.75 -15.59 5.28
N LYS A 216 14.93 -16.07 5.68
CA LYS A 216 15.08 -17.25 6.53
C LYS A 216 15.69 -16.83 7.86
N PRO A 217 14.85 -16.37 8.82
CA PRO A 217 15.34 -15.96 10.13
C PRO A 217 15.85 -17.15 10.94
N LYS A 218 16.78 -16.90 11.85
CA LYS A 218 17.27 -17.90 12.80
C LYS A 218 16.18 -18.36 13.77
N GLU A 219 15.26 -17.42 14.11
CA GLU A 219 14.10 -17.66 14.98
C GLU A 219 12.80 -17.43 14.20
N GLY A 220 11.86 -18.37 14.28
CA GLY A 220 10.60 -18.32 13.54
C GLY A 220 10.64 -19.05 12.19
N PHE A 221 9.61 -18.89 11.39
CA PHE A 221 9.47 -19.57 10.11
C PHE A 221 10.11 -18.78 8.97
N PRO A 222 10.72 -19.47 7.98
CA PRO A 222 11.06 -18.83 6.70
C PRO A 222 9.80 -18.27 6.06
N PHE A 223 9.92 -17.12 5.39
CA PHE A 223 8.76 -16.47 4.77
C PHE A 223 9.17 -15.66 3.53
N MET A 224 8.19 -15.42 2.69
CA MET A 224 8.23 -14.51 1.57
C MET A 224 7.33 -13.31 1.85
N MET A 225 7.75 -12.12 1.43
CA MET A 225 6.91 -10.93 1.41
C MET A 225 7.23 -10.05 0.19
N VAL A 226 6.24 -9.26 -0.24
CA VAL A 226 6.48 -8.16 -1.18
C VAL A 226 6.76 -6.90 -0.38
N THR A 227 7.88 -6.26 -0.69
CA THR A 227 8.36 -5.06 0.02
C THR A 227 9.03 -4.07 -0.94
N TRP A 228 9.65 -3.04 -0.40
CA TRP A 228 10.48 -2.05 -1.09
C TRP A 228 11.76 -1.77 -0.30
N PRO A 229 12.81 -1.19 -0.94
CA PRO A 229 14.08 -0.95 -0.26
C PRO A 229 13.92 -0.17 1.04
N GLY A 230 14.47 -0.72 2.13
CA GLY A 230 14.44 -0.12 3.45
C GLY A 230 13.24 -0.50 4.34
N MET A 231 12.28 -1.27 3.84
CA MET A 231 11.12 -1.74 4.58
C MET A 231 11.29 -3.21 4.97
N ILE A 232 11.29 -3.51 6.26
CA ILE A 232 11.34 -4.89 6.79
C ILE A 232 9.98 -5.40 7.26
N GLY A 233 9.00 -4.50 7.40
CA GLY A 233 7.63 -4.85 7.76
C GLY A 233 6.89 -5.51 6.60
N ALA A 234 5.92 -6.36 6.90
CA ALA A 234 5.12 -7.06 5.90
C ALA A 234 3.80 -6.33 5.61
N VAL A 235 3.45 -6.21 4.33
CA VAL A 235 2.14 -5.73 3.86
C VAL A 235 1.39 -6.80 3.07
N SER A 236 2.12 -7.77 2.51
CA SER A 236 1.66 -9.00 1.86
C SER A 236 2.75 -10.05 1.98
N GLY A 237 2.43 -11.25 2.40
CA GLY A 237 3.41 -12.33 2.51
C GLY A 237 2.81 -13.67 2.86
N MET A 238 3.64 -14.71 2.73
CA MET A 238 3.34 -16.09 3.11
C MET A 238 4.57 -16.74 3.74
N ASN A 239 4.38 -17.43 4.86
CA ASN A 239 5.46 -18.21 5.47
C ASN A 239 5.49 -19.66 4.97
N TYR A 240 6.55 -20.37 5.35
CA TYR A 240 6.77 -21.75 4.93
C TYR A 240 5.76 -22.74 5.51
N GLU A 241 5.03 -22.37 6.58
CA GLU A 241 3.94 -23.17 7.13
C GLU A 241 2.60 -22.96 6.41
N GLY A 242 2.58 -22.08 5.39
CA GLY A 242 1.37 -21.75 4.62
C GLY A 242 0.43 -20.78 5.34
N LEU A 243 0.95 -19.92 6.22
CA LEU A 243 0.17 -18.82 6.75
C LEU A 243 0.43 -17.56 5.92
N THR A 244 -0.64 -16.89 5.50
CA THR A 244 -0.58 -15.67 4.69
C THR A 244 -1.06 -14.46 5.47
N VAL A 245 -0.53 -13.29 5.14
CA VAL A 245 -1.00 -12.01 5.64
C VAL A 245 -1.17 -10.99 4.51
N THR A 246 -2.24 -10.23 4.54
CA THR A 246 -2.41 -9.01 3.75
C THR A 246 -3.08 -7.93 4.60
N ILE A 247 -2.82 -6.64 4.31
CA ILE A 247 -3.42 -5.53 5.06
C ILE A 247 -4.31 -4.68 4.15
N ASN A 248 -5.47 -4.28 4.66
CA ASN A 248 -6.39 -3.35 4.01
C ASN A 248 -6.73 -2.23 4.99
N ALA A 249 -6.46 -1.00 4.57
CA ALA A 249 -6.76 0.17 5.39
C ALA A 249 -8.26 0.31 5.67
N SER A 250 -8.61 0.66 6.90
CA SER A 250 -9.97 0.95 7.35
C SER A 250 -10.02 2.28 8.10
N LYS A 251 -11.20 2.80 8.45
CA LYS A 251 -11.32 4.07 9.19
C LYS A 251 -11.89 3.89 10.59
N SER A 252 -11.22 4.49 11.56
CA SER A 252 -11.66 4.61 12.94
C SER A 252 -10.98 5.83 13.60
N LYS A 253 -10.88 5.87 14.92
CA LYS A 253 -10.31 7.01 15.67
C LYS A 253 -8.82 7.21 15.37
N ILE A 254 -8.41 8.48 15.24
CA ILE A 254 -7.02 8.88 15.09
C ILE A 254 -6.32 8.84 16.46
N PRO A 255 -5.19 8.16 16.61
CA PRO A 255 -4.45 8.09 17.88
C PRO A 255 -3.64 9.36 18.13
N LEU A 256 -3.34 9.61 19.41
CA LEU A 256 -2.52 10.77 19.84
C LEU A 256 -1.00 10.51 19.81
N SER A 257 -0.57 9.29 19.55
CA SER A 257 0.85 8.92 19.45
C SER A 257 1.02 7.61 18.70
N ALA A 258 2.16 7.44 18.03
CA ALA A 258 2.54 6.19 17.42
C ALA A 258 2.67 5.05 18.44
N LYS A 259 2.28 3.85 18.01
CA LYS A 259 2.37 2.56 18.69
C LYS A 259 3.05 1.55 17.77
N THR A 260 2.69 0.26 17.85
CA THR A 260 3.21 -0.76 16.93
C THR A 260 2.75 -0.45 15.50
N PRO A 261 3.65 -0.26 14.54
CA PRO A 261 3.27 -0.15 13.12
C PRO A 261 2.57 -1.42 12.65
N ILE A 262 1.54 -1.25 11.83
CA ILE A 262 0.78 -2.40 11.32
C ILE A 262 1.67 -3.37 10.56
N SER A 263 2.60 -2.87 9.77
CA SER A 263 3.56 -3.68 9.00
C SER A 263 4.50 -4.51 9.89
N ILE A 264 4.79 -4.05 11.11
CA ILE A 264 5.57 -4.81 12.10
C ILE A 264 4.70 -5.86 12.77
N LEU A 265 3.44 -5.56 13.11
CA LEU A 265 2.50 -6.55 13.61
C LEU A 265 2.31 -7.70 12.60
N THR A 266 2.06 -7.38 11.34
CA THR A 266 1.88 -8.39 10.28
C THR A 266 3.16 -9.17 10.00
N ARG A 267 4.34 -8.53 10.14
CA ARG A 267 5.63 -9.23 10.09
C ARG A 267 5.79 -10.22 11.24
N GLU A 268 5.40 -9.87 12.46
CA GLU A 268 5.44 -10.76 13.62
C GLU A 268 4.52 -11.97 13.42
N ILE A 269 3.30 -11.75 12.94
CA ILE A 269 2.37 -12.82 12.58
C ILE A 269 2.98 -13.72 11.51
N LEU A 270 3.50 -13.15 10.44
CA LEU A 270 4.09 -13.89 9.32
C LEU A 270 5.29 -14.74 9.75
N GLN A 271 6.11 -14.24 10.66
CA GLN A 271 7.33 -14.93 11.10
C GLN A 271 7.06 -15.99 12.18
N HIS A 272 6.02 -15.83 13.02
CA HIS A 272 5.86 -16.63 14.23
C HIS A 272 4.54 -17.39 14.36
N ALA A 273 3.59 -17.24 13.42
CA ALA A 273 2.33 -17.98 13.43
C ALA A 273 2.26 -19.00 12.28
N LYS A 274 1.59 -20.15 12.53
CA LYS A 274 1.26 -21.17 11.53
C LYS A 274 -0.23 -21.50 11.47
N THR A 275 -1.01 -21.00 12.44
CA THR A 275 -2.46 -21.17 12.51
C THR A 275 -3.15 -19.83 12.73
N LEU A 276 -4.47 -19.77 12.47
CA LEU A 276 -5.28 -18.58 12.72
C LEU A 276 -5.27 -18.19 14.20
N ASP A 277 -5.35 -19.15 15.10
CA ASP A 277 -5.33 -18.91 16.55
C ASP A 277 -4.00 -18.28 17.02
N GLU A 278 -2.88 -18.76 16.50
CA GLU A 278 -1.56 -18.20 16.79
C GLU A 278 -1.45 -16.75 16.28
N ALA A 279 -1.98 -16.45 15.07
CA ALA A 279 -2.03 -15.10 14.52
C ALA A 279 -2.88 -14.16 15.39
N ILE A 280 -4.07 -14.60 15.83
CA ILE A 280 -4.94 -13.86 16.75
C ILE A 280 -4.22 -13.60 18.09
N ALA A 281 -3.53 -14.61 18.64
CA ALA A 281 -2.81 -14.48 19.90
C ALA A 281 -1.68 -13.45 19.81
N ILE A 282 -0.97 -13.36 18.68
CA ILE A 282 0.06 -12.34 18.43
C ILE A 282 -0.60 -10.95 18.33
N ALA A 283 -1.67 -10.81 17.55
CA ALA A 283 -2.35 -9.55 17.38
C ALA A 283 -2.87 -8.97 18.71
N LYS A 284 -3.42 -9.81 19.59
CA LYS A 284 -3.88 -9.42 20.94
C LYS A 284 -2.80 -8.83 21.84
N LYS A 285 -1.53 -9.18 21.62
CA LYS A 285 -0.38 -8.68 22.42
C LYS A 285 0.02 -7.25 22.03
N ARG A 286 -0.35 -6.77 20.84
CA ARG A 286 0.13 -5.51 20.28
C ARG A 286 -0.94 -4.41 20.32
N LYS A 287 -0.50 -3.19 20.54
CA LYS A 287 -1.34 -1.99 20.42
C LYS A 287 -0.91 -1.25 19.16
N VAL A 288 -1.76 -1.24 18.17
CA VAL A 288 -1.55 -0.47 16.93
C VAL A 288 -2.01 0.98 17.08
N PHE A 289 -1.70 1.81 16.10
CA PHE A 289 -2.16 3.21 16.08
C PHE A 289 -2.84 3.58 14.76
N VAL A 290 -3.20 2.59 13.98
CA VAL A 290 -3.91 2.71 12.71
C VAL A 290 -5.11 1.77 12.72
N SER A 291 -6.06 2.02 11.83
CA SER A 291 -7.25 1.18 11.63
C SER A 291 -7.05 0.35 10.37
N GLU A 292 -6.90 -0.96 10.55
CA GLU A 292 -6.58 -1.90 9.47
C GLU A 292 -7.33 -3.21 9.64
N SER A 293 -7.71 -3.82 8.53
CA SER A 293 -8.13 -5.21 8.43
C SER A 293 -6.97 -6.05 7.93
N ILE A 294 -6.50 -7.01 8.73
CA ILE A 294 -5.47 -7.98 8.36
C ILE A 294 -6.20 -9.25 7.92
N MET A 295 -6.17 -9.57 6.61
CA MET A 295 -6.66 -10.86 6.15
C MET A 295 -5.55 -11.90 6.38
N VAL A 296 -5.84 -12.88 7.20
CA VAL A 296 -4.95 -13.99 7.51
C VAL A 296 -5.55 -15.25 6.94
N GLY A 297 -4.82 -15.93 6.06
CA GLY A 297 -5.16 -17.25 5.55
C GLY A 297 -4.22 -18.32 6.11
N SER A 298 -4.71 -19.51 6.35
CA SER A 298 -3.92 -20.61 6.89
C SER A 298 -4.18 -21.91 6.14
N ALA A 299 -3.12 -22.52 5.65
CA ALA A 299 -3.19 -23.86 5.04
C ALA A 299 -3.62 -24.94 6.05
N ASN A 300 -3.23 -24.78 7.32
CA ASN A 300 -3.57 -25.73 8.39
C ASN A 300 -5.06 -25.70 8.73
N ASP A 301 -5.68 -24.51 8.67
CA ASP A 301 -7.10 -24.30 8.96
C ASP A 301 -7.96 -24.37 7.69
N ASN A 302 -7.34 -24.36 6.52
CA ASN A 302 -7.97 -24.30 5.18
C ASN A 302 -9.02 -23.21 5.04
N LYS A 303 -8.81 -22.04 5.63
CA LYS A 303 -9.69 -20.87 5.53
C LYS A 303 -8.95 -19.56 5.81
N ALA A 304 -9.64 -18.44 5.65
CA ALA A 304 -9.15 -17.12 6.01
C ALA A 304 -10.11 -16.40 6.95
N ILE A 305 -9.57 -15.47 7.75
CA ILE A 305 -10.29 -14.55 8.65
C ILE A 305 -9.79 -13.13 8.47
N LEU A 306 -10.55 -12.15 8.97
CA LEU A 306 -10.03 -10.79 9.18
C LEU A 306 -9.71 -10.58 10.66
N ILE A 307 -8.50 -10.16 10.95
CA ILE A 307 -8.15 -9.57 12.23
C ILE A 307 -8.26 -8.06 12.06
N GLU A 308 -9.31 -7.49 12.59
CA GLU A 308 -9.62 -6.06 12.48
C GLU A 308 -9.10 -5.32 13.70
N VAL A 309 -8.19 -4.36 13.47
CA VAL A 309 -7.51 -3.65 14.53
C VAL A 309 -7.68 -2.13 14.39
N SER A 310 -7.81 -1.47 15.53
CA SER A 310 -7.79 -0.02 15.63
C SER A 310 -7.05 0.40 16.90
N PRO A 311 -6.76 1.69 17.13
CA PRO A 311 -6.09 2.14 18.35
C PRO A 311 -6.73 1.70 19.67
N ASN A 312 -8.03 1.43 19.67
CA ASN A 312 -8.81 1.15 20.88
C ASN A 312 -9.56 -0.18 20.87
N LYS A 313 -9.70 -0.80 19.71
CA LYS A 313 -10.52 -2.01 19.53
C LYS A 313 -9.82 -3.01 18.63
N MET A 314 -10.11 -4.26 18.86
CA MET A 314 -9.76 -5.38 17.98
C MET A 314 -10.97 -6.28 17.88
N ASP A 315 -11.20 -6.83 16.70
CA ASP A 315 -12.19 -7.87 16.43
C ASP A 315 -11.62 -8.93 15.49
N VAL A 316 -12.27 -10.08 15.46
CA VAL A 316 -11.96 -11.16 14.51
C VAL A 316 -13.24 -11.46 13.75
N TYR A 317 -13.24 -11.15 12.47
CA TYR A 317 -14.34 -11.50 11.59
C TYR A 317 -14.06 -12.83 10.90
N ASP A 318 -14.83 -13.84 11.26
CA ASP A 318 -14.87 -15.16 10.62
C ASP A 318 -16.21 -15.24 9.85
N VAL A 319 -16.13 -15.28 8.52
CA VAL A 319 -17.33 -15.22 7.68
C VAL A 319 -18.23 -16.45 7.94
N PRO A 320 -19.51 -16.25 8.31
CA PRO A 320 -20.39 -17.37 8.64
C PRO A 320 -20.87 -18.10 7.37
N ASN A 321 -20.86 -19.44 7.41
CA ASN A 321 -21.46 -20.30 6.38
C ASN A 321 -21.05 -19.96 4.94
N SER A 322 -19.77 -19.64 4.71
CA SER A 322 -19.25 -19.26 3.43
C SER A 322 -17.87 -19.88 3.17
N ASP A 323 -17.60 -20.23 1.93
CA ASP A 323 -16.31 -20.72 1.44
C ASP A 323 -15.51 -19.60 0.75
N GLN A 324 -15.88 -18.34 1.01
CA GLN A 324 -15.15 -17.17 0.52
C GLN A 324 -15.20 -16.02 1.53
N LEU A 325 -14.15 -15.21 1.54
CA LEU A 325 -14.03 -14.01 2.34
C LEU A 325 -13.58 -12.85 1.46
N ILE A 326 -14.23 -11.70 1.57
CA ILE A 326 -13.92 -10.48 0.82
C ILE A 326 -13.51 -9.40 1.81
N CYS A 327 -12.51 -8.62 1.46
CA CYS A 327 -12.06 -7.46 2.24
C CYS A 327 -11.75 -6.27 1.32
N SER A 328 -12.39 -5.15 1.58
CA SER A 328 -12.09 -3.86 0.98
C SER A 328 -11.49 -2.90 2.02
N ASN A 329 -11.94 -1.65 2.09
CA ASN A 329 -11.41 -0.65 3.02
C ASN A 329 -12.42 -0.22 4.09
N HIS A 330 -13.15 -1.17 4.65
CA HIS A 330 -14.05 -0.98 5.79
C HIS A 330 -14.04 -2.21 6.68
N PHE A 331 -14.41 -2.03 7.94
CA PHE A 331 -14.54 -3.11 8.91
C PHE A 331 -15.87 -3.85 8.76
N GLN A 332 -15.85 -5.15 9.00
CA GLN A 332 -16.98 -6.06 8.89
C GLN A 332 -17.39 -6.68 10.24
N GLY A 333 -16.49 -6.68 11.23
CA GLY A 333 -16.70 -7.28 12.54
C GLY A 333 -17.66 -6.49 13.43
N ASP A 334 -18.35 -7.20 14.31
CA ASP A 334 -19.40 -6.67 15.20
C ASP A 334 -18.91 -5.53 16.09
N ALA A 335 -17.66 -5.56 16.53
CA ALA A 335 -17.09 -4.49 17.35
C ALA A 335 -17.05 -3.13 16.64
N PHE A 336 -17.10 -3.11 15.29
CA PHE A 336 -17.07 -1.92 14.47
C PHE A 336 -18.41 -1.58 13.79
N ALA A 337 -19.45 -2.42 13.96
CA ALA A 337 -20.75 -2.23 13.31
C ALA A 337 -21.41 -0.87 13.61
N ALA A 338 -21.20 -0.32 14.83
CA ALA A 338 -21.68 1.00 15.22
C ALA A 338 -20.59 2.10 15.20
N ASP A 339 -19.40 1.84 14.64
CA ASP A 339 -18.37 2.86 14.53
C ASP A 339 -18.74 3.88 13.44
N LYS A 340 -18.98 5.13 13.85
CA LYS A 340 -19.44 6.19 12.95
C LYS A 340 -18.51 6.41 11.75
N ARG A 341 -17.20 6.33 11.93
CA ARG A 341 -16.24 6.54 10.84
C ARG A 341 -16.23 5.36 9.86
N ASN A 342 -16.43 4.13 10.37
CA ASN A 342 -16.61 2.97 9.52
C ASN A 342 -17.88 3.09 8.69
N LEU A 343 -19.01 3.47 9.30
CA LEU A 343 -20.27 3.70 8.59
C LEU A 343 -20.14 4.84 7.55
N GLU A 344 -19.46 5.93 7.88
CA GLU A 344 -19.16 7.01 6.93
C GLU A 344 -18.27 6.54 5.78
N GLN A 345 -17.30 5.66 6.04
CA GLN A 345 -16.45 5.07 5.01
C GLN A 345 -17.24 4.18 4.04
N ILE A 346 -18.11 3.32 4.57
CA ILE A 346 -19.02 2.48 3.78
C ILE A 346 -19.91 3.37 2.90
N ALA A 347 -20.59 4.34 3.49
CA ALA A 347 -21.60 5.16 2.80
C ALA A 347 -21.02 6.14 1.76
N ASN A 348 -19.81 6.68 1.98
CA ASN A 348 -19.31 7.83 1.23
C ASN A 348 -18.11 7.54 0.33
N SER A 349 -17.43 6.38 0.50
CA SER A 349 -16.25 6.03 -0.30
C SER A 349 -16.58 4.99 -1.38
N HIS A 350 -15.56 4.62 -2.13
CA HIS A 350 -15.62 3.54 -3.13
C HIS A 350 -15.40 2.13 -2.52
N SER A 351 -15.32 2.02 -1.18
CA SER A 351 -14.97 0.77 -0.50
C SER A 351 -16.04 -0.30 -0.65
N GLU A 352 -17.31 0.06 -0.37
CA GLU A 352 -18.46 -0.85 -0.51
C GLU A 352 -18.67 -1.26 -1.96
N TYR A 353 -18.55 -0.32 -2.90
CA TYR A 353 -18.68 -0.59 -4.33
C TYR A 353 -17.70 -1.67 -4.81
N ARG A 354 -16.42 -1.61 -4.36
CA ARG A 354 -15.43 -2.63 -4.71
C ARG A 354 -15.69 -3.96 -4.00
N TYR A 355 -16.22 -3.92 -2.78
CA TYR A 355 -16.66 -5.13 -2.08
C TYR A 355 -17.76 -5.85 -2.87
N GLU A 356 -18.81 -5.13 -3.26
CA GLU A 356 -19.90 -5.66 -4.09
C GLU A 356 -19.41 -6.18 -5.44
N ARG A 357 -18.46 -5.46 -6.09
CA ARG A 357 -17.88 -5.91 -7.35
C ARG A 357 -17.07 -7.21 -7.20
N MET A 358 -16.29 -7.36 -6.13
CA MET A 358 -15.61 -8.63 -5.85
C MET A 358 -16.62 -9.76 -5.62
N GLN A 359 -17.70 -9.48 -4.91
CA GLN A 359 -18.76 -10.44 -4.66
C GLN A 359 -19.43 -10.89 -5.97
N GLU A 360 -19.74 -9.94 -6.86
CA GLU A 360 -20.29 -10.21 -8.19
C GLU A 360 -19.35 -11.11 -9.00
N LEU A 361 -18.08 -10.73 -9.15
CA LEU A 361 -17.09 -11.50 -9.92
C LEU A 361 -16.83 -12.89 -9.32
N LEU A 362 -16.81 -13.01 -8.00
CA LEU A 362 -16.71 -14.32 -7.36
C LEU A 362 -17.97 -15.16 -7.58
N SER A 363 -19.17 -14.57 -7.65
CA SER A 363 -20.40 -15.31 -7.91
C SER A 363 -20.48 -15.83 -9.36
N GLU A 364 -19.93 -15.08 -10.31
CA GLU A 364 -19.86 -15.47 -11.73
C GLU A 364 -18.88 -16.64 -11.95
N ASN A 365 -17.88 -16.79 -11.11
CA ASN A 365 -16.88 -17.84 -11.19
C ASN A 365 -17.19 -18.95 -10.17
N LEU A 366 -17.58 -20.14 -10.63
CA LEU A 366 -17.95 -21.26 -9.76
C LEU A 366 -16.78 -21.69 -8.87
N LYS A 367 -15.55 -21.73 -9.41
CA LYS A 367 -14.34 -22.13 -8.71
C LYS A 367 -13.19 -21.17 -9.03
N VAL A 368 -12.43 -20.81 -8.04
CA VAL A 368 -11.29 -19.90 -8.16
C VAL A 368 -9.98 -20.71 -8.26
N ASN A 369 -9.17 -20.37 -9.26
CA ASN A 369 -7.79 -20.79 -9.44
C ASN A 369 -6.90 -19.54 -9.60
N PRO A 370 -5.55 -19.65 -9.73
CA PRO A 370 -4.69 -18.49 -9.86
C PRO A 370 -4.97 -17.59 -11.06
N GLU A 371 -5.36 -18.17 -12.20
CA GLU A 371 -5.70 -17.43 -13.43
C GLU A 371 -6.96 -16.57 -13.20
N ILE A 372 -8.05 -17.18 -12.71
CA ILE A 372 -9.30 -16.48 -12.37
C ILE A 372 -9.04 -15.42 -11.30
N ALA A 373 -8.24 -15.74 -10.29
CA ALA A 373 -7.87 -14.77 -9.27
C ALA A 373 -7.15 -13.55 -9.87
N SER A 374 -6.25 -13.76 -10.84
CA SER A 374 -5.57 -12.68 -11.54
C SER A 374 -6.51 -11.84 -12.40
N GLU A 375 -7.50 -12.46 -13.07
CA GLU A 375 -8.53 -11.77 -13.85
C GLU A 375 -9.41 -10.89 -12.97
N ILE A 376 -9.86 -11.40 -11.82
CA ILE A 376 -10.61 -10.62 -10.83
C ILE A 376 -9.80 -9.42 -10.36
N LEU A 377 -8.53 -9.61 -9.97
CA LEU A 377 -7.66 -8.51 -9.55
C LEU A 377 -7.41 -7.47 -10.65
N ARG A 378 -7.41 -7.88 -11.93
CA ARG A 378 -7.20 -7.02 -13.10
C ARG A 378 -8.47 -6.34 -13.61
N ASN A 379 -9.63 -6.61 -13.00
CA ASN A 379 -10.89 -6.05 -13.45
C ASN A 379 -10.91 -4.52 -13.33
N LYS A 380 -11.26 -3.86 -14.43
CA LYS A 380 -11.26 -2.40 -14.60
C LYS A 380 -12.67 -1.82 -14.74
N GLU A 381 -13.67 -2.70 -14.71
CA GLU A 381 -15.08 -2.38 -14.87
C GLU A 381 -15.78 -2.28 -13.51
N GLY A 382 -16.92 -1.62 -13.48
CA GLY A 382 -17.79 -1.50 -12.31
C GLY A 382 -18.81 -2.65 -12.20
N LEU A 383 -19.74 -2.49 -11.27
CA LEU A 383 -20.87 -3.38 -11.11
C LEU A 383 -21.60 -3.53 -12.45
N GLN A 384 -22.05 -4.77 -12.77
CA GLN A 384 -22.72 -5.11 -14.02
C GLN A 384 -21.90 -4.75 -15.28
N ASN A 385 -20.57 -4.76 -15.15
CA ASN A 385 -19.63 -4.42 -16.21
C ASN A 385 -19.77 -2.99 -16.77
N ILE A 386 -20.26 -2.03 -15.95
CA ILE A 386 -20.33 -0.62 -16.34
C ILE A 386 -18.92 -0.06 -16.55
N ALA A 387 -18.74 0.71 -17.63
CA ALA A 387 -17.49 1.42 -17.89
C ALA A 387 -17.30 2.54 -16.85
N LEU A 388 -16.17 2.50 -16.12
CA LEU A 388 -15.83 3.46 -15.06
C LEU A 388 -14.91 4.59 -15.55
N GLY A 389 -14.27 4.37 -16.70
CA GLY A 389 -13.08 5.13 -17.06
C GLY A 389 -11.83 4.66 -16.30
N TYR A 390 -10.69 4.67 -16.98
CA TYR A 390 -9.44 4.14 -16.44
C TYR A 390 -8.88 5.06 -15.36
N GLY A 391 -8.52 4.48 -14.22
CA GLY A 391 -8.03 5.21 -13.05
C GLY A 391 -9.14 5.59 -12.06
N ASN A 392 -10.37 5.13 -12.26
CA ASN A 392 -11.45 5.29 -11.29
C ASN A 392 -11.24 4.31 -10.12
N GLU A 393 -11.23 4.83 -8.89
CA GLU A 393 -10.97 4.04 -7.68
C GLU A 393 -12.12 3.09 -7.30
N LYS A 394 -13.25 3.12 -8.01
CA LYS A 394 -14.28 2.09 -7.95
C LYS A 394 -13.86 0.77 -8.61
N ALA A 395 -12.90 0.78 -9.52
CA ALA A 395 -12.34 -0.42 -10.13
C ALA A 395 -11.50 -1.23 -9.14
N LEU A 396 -11.42 -2.55 -9.32
CA LEU A 396 -10.49 -3.40 -8.57
C LEU A 396 -9.05 -3.14 -9.00
N ASN A 397 -8.81 -3.01 -10.31
CA ASN A 397 -7.56 -2.48 -10.82
C ASN A 397 -7.67 -0.98 -11.09
N GLN A 398 -7.29 -0.19 -10.11
CA GLN A 398 -7.30 1.28 -10.17
C GLN A 398 -6.17 1.86 -11.06
N LEU A 399 -5.34 1.03 -11.69
CA LEU A 399 -4.16 1.39 -12.48
C LEU A 399 -3.15 2.26 -11.69
N LEU A 400 -2.97 1.92 -10.42
CA LEU A 400 -2.01 2.55 -9.49
C LEU A 400 -1.40 1.56 -8.49
N ALA A 401 -1.77 0.27 -8.57
CA ALA A 401 -1.33 -0.75 -7.62
C ALA A 401 0.21 -0.85 -7.53
N HIS A 402 0.74 -0.88 -6.30
CA HIS A 402 2.12 -1.25 -6.06
C HIS A 402 2.37 -2.69 -6.48
N HIS A 403 1.47 -3.63 -6.10
CA HIS A 403 1.50 -5.02 -6.54
C HIS A 403 0.15 -5.70 -6.40
N GLY A 404 -0.08 -6.70 -7.26
CA GLY A 404 -1.02 -7.78 -7.04
C GLY A 404 -0.27 -9.02 -6.55
N ILE A 405 -0.90 -9.82 -5.70
CA ILE A 405 -0.33 -11.06 -5.18
C ILE A 405 -1.41 -12.14 -5.05
N ILE A 406 -1.04 -13.39 -5.33
CA ILE A 406 -1.90 -14.55 -5.20
C ILE A 406 -1.14 -15.63 -4.42
N PHE A 407 -1.80 -16.28 -3.48
CA PHE A 407 -1.23 -17.34 -2.66
C PHE A 407 -2.03 -18.62 -2.82
N LYS A 408 -1.33 -19.74 -2.98
CA LYS A 408 -1.81 -21.11 -2.73
C LYS A 408 -1.04 -21.67 -1.54
N PRO A 409 -1.53 -21.48 -0.31
CA PRO A 409 -0.75 -21.73 0.90
C PRO A 409 -0.34 -23.18 1.09
N LYS A 410 -1.21 -24.13 0.76
CA LYS A 410 -0.94 -25.57 0.92
C LYS A 410 0.17 -26.04 -0.02
N GLU A 411 0.15 -25.55 -1.25
CA GLU A 411 1.17 -25.85 -2.27
C GLU A 411 2.44 -25.01 -2.09
N LYS A 412 2.42 -24.00 -1.21
CA LYS A 412 3.50 -23.03 -0.99
C LYS A 412 3.89 -22.25 -2.24
N LEU A 413 2.89 -21.98 -3.11
CA LEU A 413 3.05 -21.20 -4.32
C LEU A 413 2.58 -19.78 -4.10
N VAL A 414 3.36 -18.82 -4.63
CA VAL A 414 3.06 -17.39 -4.58
C VAL A 414 3.28 -16.77 -5.94
N TRP A 415 2.31 -15.99 -6.43
CA TRP A 415 2.43 -15.18 -7.65
C TRP A 415 2.48 -13.70 -7.29
N VAL A 416 3.51 -13.02 -7.79
CA VAL A 416 3.69 -11.56 -7.61
C VAL A 416 3.65 -10.88 -8.96
N SER A 417 2.81 -9.86 -9.10
CA SER A 417 2.67 -9.12 -10.33
C SER A 417 3.91 -8.28 -10.67
N ALA A 418 4.34 -8.35 -11.91
CA ALA A 418 5.29 -7.40 -12.49
C ALA A 418 4.60 -6.06 -12.86
N ASN A 419 5.41 -5.02 -13.10
CA ASN A 419 4.93 -3.71 -13.54
C ASN A 419 4.42 -3.74 -14.99
N PRO A 420 3.58 -2.76 -15.41
CA PRO A 420 3.02 -1.68 -14.59
C PRO A 420 1.70 -2.08 -13.89
N TYR A 421 1.37 -1.45 -12.78
CA TYR A 421 0.03 -1.49 -12.11
C TYR A 421 -0.60 -2.89 -11.97
N GLN A 422 0.21 -3.92 -11.71
CA GLN A 422 -0.14 -5.36 -11.69
C GLN A 422 -0.67 -5.94 -13.03
N LEU A 423 -0.45 -5.23 -14.14
CA LEU A 423 -0.80 -5.70 -15.49
C LEU A 423 0.30 -6.56 -16.14
N GLY A 424 1.54 -6.52 -15.63
CA GLY A 424 2.62 -7.40 -16.09
C GLY A 424 2.35 -8.87 -15.76
N GLU A 425 3.28 -9.76 -16.10
CA GLU A 425 3.19 -11.17 -15.71
C GLU A 425 3.06 -11.29 -14.18
N PHE A 426 2.26 -12.25 -13.70
CA PHE A 426 2.35 -12.71 -12.33
C PHE A 426 3.42 -13.80 -12.26
N VAL A 427 4.53 -13.47 -11.62
CA VAL A 427 5.70 -14.34 -11.49
C VAL A 427 5.48 -15.27 -10.31
N CYS A 428 5.53 -16.58 -10.59
CA CYS A 428 5.34 -17.63 -9.59
C CYS A 428 6.65 -17.96 -8.88
N TYR A 429 6.55 -18.16 -7.56
CA TYR A 429 7.61 -18.65 -6.70
C TYR A 429 7.12 -19.87 -5.92
N ASP A 430 7.88 -20.97 -5.98
CA ASP A 430 7.70 -22.16 -5.13
C ASP A 430 8.61 -22.02 -3.91
N LEU A 431 8.03 -21.82 -2.73
CA LEU A 431 8.80 -21.63 -1.51
C LEU A 431 9.60 -22.90 -1.12
N ASN A 432 9.17 -24.11 -1.55
CA ASN A 432 9.95 -25.32 -1.33
C ASN A 432 11.28 -25.26 -2.11
N ALA A 433 11.25 -24.77 -3.34
CA ALA A 433 12.46 -24.58 -4.14
C ALA A 433 13.33 -23.44 -3.61
N VAL A 434 12.71 -22.32 -3.24
CA VAL A 434 13.43 -21.12 -2.76
C VAL A 434 14.16 -21.36 -1.46
N PHE A 435 13.54 -22.05 -0.49
CA PHE A 435 14.15 -22.34 0.82
C PHE A 435 14.90 -23.69 0.86
N GLY A 436 14.93 -24.42 -0.26
CA GLY A 436 15.68 -25.66 -0.42
C GLY A 436 17.19 -25.45 -0.38
N GLU A 437 17.93 -26.52 -0.07
CA GLU A 437 19.40 -26.49 0.06
C GLU A 437 20.13 -26.23 -1.27
N ASN A 438 19.54 -26.63 -2.40
CA ASN A 438 20.15 -26.56 -3.73
C ASN A 438 19.82 -25.27 -4.50
N ARG A 439 19.42 -24.20 -3.81
CA ARG A 439 19.07 -22.92 -4.45
C ARG A 439 20.26 -22.30 -5.19
N ASN A 440 20.08 -21.94 -6.47
CA ASN A 440 21.07 -21.15 -7.21
C ASN A 440 20.99 -19.67 -6.80
N LYS A 441 22.10 -19.08 -6.37
CA LYS A 441 22.18 -17.71 -5.84
C LYS A 441 22.19 -16.63 -6.92
N ILE A 442 22.55 -16.99 -8.13
CA ILE A 442 22.74 -16.06 -9.25
C ILE A 442 21.65 -16.17 -10.33
N GLU A 443 20.70 -17.04 -10.12
CA GLU A 443 19.53 -17.20 -11.00
C GLU A 443 18.24 -16.82 -10.28
N SER A 444 17.26 -16.39 -11.07
CA SER A 444 15.92 -16.06 -10.56
C SER A 444 15.26 -17.27 -9.90
N PHE A 445 14.57 -17.03 -8.80
CA PHE A 445 13.86 -18.04 -8.02
C PHE A 445 12.50 -18.42 -8.61
N GLN A 446 12.12 -17.85 -9.74
CA GLN A 446 10.81 -18.06 -10.34
C GLN A 446 10.59 -19.47 -10.88
N SER A 447 9.39 -19.99 -10.72
CA SER A 447 8.87 -21.22 -11.35
C SER A 447 8.20 -20.86 -12.67
N LYS A 448 9.02 -20.64 -13.73
CA LYS A 448 8.61 -20.03 -15.01
C LYS A 448 7.37 -20.66 -15.64
N ASN A 449 7.22 -21.99 -15.53
CA ASN A 449 6.11 -22.73 -16.16
C ASN A 449 4.75 -22.44 -15.48
N LEU A 450 4.77 -21.79 -14.30
CA LEU A 450 3.59 -21.43 -13.52
C LEU A 450 3.29 -19.93 -13.58
N ASN A 451 4.06 -19.15 -14.34
CA ASN A 451 3.78 -17.72 -14.49
C ASN A 451 2.45 -17.51 -15.23
N ILE A 452 1.67 -16.51 -14.75
CA ILE A 452 0.44 -16.08 -15.44
C ILE A 452 0.82 -14.93 -16.40
N ALA A 453 0.34 -15.01 -17.62
CA ALA A 453 0.65 -14.05 -18.68
C ALA A 453 0.26 -12.61 -18.30
N LYS A 454 0.93 -11.63 -18.92
CA LYS A 454 0.58 -10.21 -18.78
C LYS A 454 -0.85 -9.94 -19.27
N ASP A 455 -1.49 -8.90 -18.73
CA ASP A 455 -2.83 -8.48 -19.15
C ASP A 455 -2.80 -8.00 -20.60
N PRO A 456 -3.66 -8.54 -21.50
CA PRO A 456 -3.76 -8.08 -22.89
C PRO A 456 -4.08 -6.59 -23.03
N PHE A 457 -4.67 -5.96 -22.03
CA PHE A 457 -4.94 -4.53 -21.99
C PHE A 457 -3.70 -3.68 -22.29
N LEU A 458 -2.50 -4.13 -21.90
CA LEU A 458 -1.23 -3.43 -22.18
C LEU A 458 -0.98 -3.18 -23.69
N GLU A 459 -1.54 -4.01 -24.56
CA GLU A 459 -1.36 -3.92 -26.01
C GLU A 459 -2.46 -3.07 -26.69
N THR A 460 -3.45 -2.60 -25.93
CA THR A 460 -4.61 -1.87 -26.48
C THR A 460 -4.35 -0.39 -26.70
N THR A 461 -5.08 0.22 -27.64
CA THR A 461 -5.14 1.68 -27.80
C THR A 461 -5.65 2.37 -26.53
N ALA A 462 -6.56 1.73 -25.79
CA ALA A 462 -7.10 2.24 -24.53
C ALA A 462 -6.00 2.46 -23.47
N TYR A 463 -5.08 1.51 -23.33
CA TYR A 463 -3.92 1.68 -22.43
C TYR A 463 -2.97 2.79 -22.90
N GLN A 464 -2.73 2.94 -24.21
CA GLN A 464 -1.92 4.04 -24.73
C GLN A 464 -2.59 5.40 -24.48
N ASN A 465 -3.91 5.47 -24.65
CA ASN A 465 -4.69 6.66 -24.31
C ASN A 465 -4.64 6.98 -22.81
N PHE A 466 -4.75 5.96 -21.95
CA PHE A 466 -4.61 6.15 -20.51
C PHE A 466 -3.24 6.72 -20.11
N LYS A 467 -2.15 6.26 -20.73
CA LYS A 467 -0.80 6.84 -20.49
C LYS A 467 -0.75 8.32 -20.86
N LYS A 468 -1.32 8.69 -22.02
CA LYS A 468 -1.41 10.10 -22.45
C LYS A 468 -2.32 10.90 -21.53
N PHE A 469 -3.46 10.31 -21.13
CA PHE A 469 -4.39 10.91 -20.18
C PHE A 469 -3.69 11.29 -18.87
N LYS A 470 -2.88 10.43 -18.26
CA LYS A 470 -2.15 10.75 -17.01
C LYS A 470 -1.27 12.00 -17.15
N VAL A 471 -0.62 12.18 -18.30
CA VAL A 471 0.21 13.38 -18.58
C VAL A 471 -0.65 14.63 -18.73
N GLU A 472 -1.71 14.55 -19.53
CA GLU A 472 -2.59 15.69 -19.79
C GLU A 472 -3.44 16.03 -18.55
N ASP A 473 -3.79 15.05 -17.70
CA ASP A 473 -4.51 15.23 -16.45
C ASP A 473 -3.69 16.05 -15.42
N HIS A 474 -2.39 15.75 -15.31
CA HIS A 474 -1.50 16.60 -14.50
C HIS A 474 -1.33 18.00 -15.08
N LYS A 475 -1.23 18.11 -16.41
CA LYS A 475 -1.08 19.40 -17.09
C LYS A 475 -2.32 20.28 -16.91
N ILE A 476 -3.53 19.72 -17.04
CA ILE A 476 -4.77 20.50 -16.84
C ILE A 476 -4.89 21.01 -15.40
N ASP A 477 -4.44 20.24 -14.39
CA ASP A 477 -4.42 20.71 -13.00
C ASP A 477 -3.55 21.95 -12.83
N VAL A 478 -2.34 21.95 -13.40
CA VAL A 478 -1.43 23.10 -13.36
C VAL A 478 -2.03 24.31 -14.07
N LEU A 479 -2.65 24.10 -15.25
CA LEU A 479 -3.28 25.18 -16.02
C LEU A 479 -4.49 25.79 -15.27
N LEU A 480 -5.30 24.95 -14.61
CA LEU A 480 -6.42 25.39 -13.79
C LEU A 480 -5.96 26.19 -12.56
N GLU A 481 -4.90 25.74 -11.88
CA GLU A 481 -4.33 26.44 -10.73
C GLU A 481 -3.81 27.83 -11.12
N LYS A 482 -3.07 27.91 -12.22
CA LYS A 482 -2.52 29.16 -12.77
C LYS A 482 -3.56 30.03 -13.48
N LYS A 483 -4.76 29.49 -13.72
CA LYS A 483 -5.85 30.17 -14.49
C LYS A 483 -5.42 30.51 -15.92
N GLU A 484 -4.56 29.73 -16.51
CA GLU A 484 -4.09 29.93 -17.88
C GLU A 484 -5.19 29.64 -18.92
N VAL A 485 -4.98 30.10 -20.15
CA VAL A 485 -5.89 29.81 -21.26
C VAL A 485 -5.60 28.41 -21.79
N ILE A 486 -6.65 27.59 -21.92
CA ILE A 486 -6.60 26.24 -22.48
C ILE A 486 -7.33 26.28 -23.83
N SER A 487 -6.74 25.70 -24.86
CA SER A 487 -7.40 25.68 -26.18
C SER A 487 -8.58 24.69 -26.18
N PRO A 488 -9.64 24.94 -26.97
CA PRO A 488 -10.74 23.99 -27.11
C PRO A 488 -10.28 22.59 -27.58
N GLU A 489 -9.31 22.54 -28.48
CA GLU A 489 -8.75 21.29 -29.00
C GLU A 489 -8.08 20.49 -27.88
N PHE A 490 -7.38 21.15 -26.94
CA PHE A 490 -6.80 20.49 -25.79
C PHE A 490 -7.88 19.83 -24.91
N ILE A 491 -8.96 20.56 -24.60
CA ILE A 491 -10.06 20.03 -23.78
C ILE A 491 -10.72 18.85 -24.48
N GLN A 492 -11.00 18.96 -25.78
CA GLN A 492 -11.61 17.88 -26.56
C GLN A 492 -10.70 16.63 -26.59
N ASN A 493 -9.40 16.83 -26.85
CA ASN A 493 -8.42 15.74 -26.83
C ASN A 493 -8.34 15.09 -25.43
N TYR A 494 -8.23 15.88 -24.37
CA TYR A 494 -8.18 15.39 -23.00
C TYR A 494 -9.40 14.52 -22.64
N GLN A 495 -10.61 14.96 -23.01
CA GLN A 495 -11.84 14.19 -22.80
C GLN A 495 -11.86 12.88 -23.62
N SER A 496 -11.35 12.91 -24.87
CA SER A 496 -11.31 11.73 -25.74
C SER A 496 -10.35 10.66 -25.29
N LEU A 497 -9.33 11.00 -24.48
CA LEU A 497 -8.35 10.04 -23.95
C LEU A 497 -8.94 9.09 -22.89
N ASN A 498 -9.99 9.54 -22.18
CA ASN A 498 -10.64 8.75 -21.13
C ASN A 498 -12.13 9.12 -20.98
N PRO A 499 -12.96 8.86 -22.01
CA PRO A 499 -14.31 9.44 -22.14
C PRO A 499 -15.33 8.93 -21.11
N ASP A 500 -15.07 7.78 -20.47
CA ASP A 500 -15.94 7.22 -19.44
C ASP A 500 -15.54 7.65 -18.02
N TYR A 501 -14.48 8.45 -17.88
CA TYR A 501 -14.02 8.92 -16.58
C TYR A 501 -14.62 10.30 -16.26
N TRP A 502 -15.45 10.39 -15.24
CA TRP A 502 -16.15 11.62 -14.82
C TRP A 502 -15.22 12.83 -14.61
N VAL A 503 -13.96 12.59 -14.20
CA VAL A 503 -12.96 13.62 -13.88
C VAL A 503 -12.66 14.51 -15.09
N VAL A 504 -12.63 13.95 -16.31
CA VAL A 504 -12.30 14.72 -17.51
C VAL A 504 -13.35 15.80 -17.79
N TYR A 505 -14.62 15.50 -17.53
CA TYR A 505 -15.71 16.46 -17.65
C TYR A 505 -15.77 17.42 -16.47
N TYR A 506 -15.48 16.94 -15.27
CA TYR A 506 -15.42 17.82 -14.09
C TYR A 506 -14.34 18.90 -14.24
N LYS A 507 -13.11 18.54 -14.65
CA LYS A 507 -12.00 19.49 -14.85
C LYS A 507 -12.29 20.45 -16.01
N ALA A 508 -12.86 19.98 -17.12
CA ALA A 508 -13.34 20.84 -18.21
C ALA A 508 -14.42 21.82 -17.71
N GLY A 509 -15.38 21.34 -16.92
CA GLY A 509 -16.40 22.19 -16.30
C GLY A 509 -15.82 23.27 -15.39
N LEU A 510 -14.78 22.94 -14.61
CA LEU A 510 -14.06 23.91 -13.78
C LEU A 510 -13.37 25.00 -14.63
N TYR A 511 -12.73 24.61 -15.74
CA TYR A 511 -12.12 25.55 -16.67
C TYR A 511 -13.15 26.54 -17.22
N PHE A 512 -14.24 26.05 -17.81
CA PHE A 512 -15.30 26.92 -18.37
C PHE A 512 -15.95 27.81 -17.30
N TYR A 513 -16.10 27.28 -16.07
CA TYR A 513 -16.58 28.08 -14.93
C TYR A 513 -15.64 29.26 -14.61
N GLN A 514 -14.31 29.01 -14.59
CA GLN A 514 -13.30 30.07 -14.38
C GLN A 514 -13.31 31.11 -15.49
N LYS A 515 -13.58 30.71 -16.73
CA LYS A 515 -13.68 31.60 -17.89
C LYS A 515 -15.05 32.29 -18.00
N LYS A 516 -15.99 32.02 -17.08
CA LYS A 516 -17.38 32.53 -17.09
C LYS A 516 -18.21 32.04 -18.29
N GLU A 517 -17.78 30.98 -18.95
CA GLU A 517 -18.48 30.27 -20.01
C GLU A 517 -19.48 29.29 -19.40
N TYR A 518 -20.52 29.85 -18.76
CA TYR A 518 -21.39 29.10 -17.86
C TYR A 518 -22.20 28.00 -18.56
N LEU A 519 -22.56 28.19 -19.83
CA LEU A 519 -23.27 27.15 -20.59
C LEU A 519 -22.39 25.92 -20.80
N GLN A 520 -21.13 26.11 -21.22
CA GLN A 520 -20.18 25.00 -21.39
C GLN A 520 -19.84 24.34 -20.05
N ALA A 521 -19.69 25.14 -18.99
CA ALA A 521 -19.50 24.60 -17.63
C ALA A 521 -20.68 23.70 -17.20
N LYS A 522 -21.93 24.16 -17.47
CA LYS A 522 -23.15 23.37 -17.17
C LYS A 522 -23.14 22.05 -17.90
N LEU A 523 -22.93 22.03 -19.22
CA LEU A 523 -22.92 20.82 -20.03
C LEU A 523 -21.90 19.80 -19.52
N ASN A 524 -20.69 20.25 -19.18
CA ASN A 524 -19.64 19.39 -18.67
C ASN A 524 -19.95 18.83 -17.27
N PHE A 525 -20.46 19.64 -16.32
CA PHE A 525 -20.86 19.10 -15.02
C PHE A 525 -22.06 18.14 -15.11
N GLU A 526 -23.04 18.44 -15.97
CA GLU A 526 -24.17 17.53 -16.21
C GLU A 526 -23.67 16.21 -16.84
N LYS A 527 -22.72 16.23 -17.79
CA LYS A 527 -22.10 15.02 -18.34
C LYS A 527 -21.35 14.23 -17.27
N ALA A 528 -20.56 14.89 -16.41
CA ALA A 528 -19.87 14.21 -15.30
C ALA A 528 -20.84 13.46 -14.39
N LEU A 529 -22.02 14.05 -14.10
CA LEU A 529 -23.05 13.45 -13.26
C LEU A 529 -23.79 12.24 -13.90
N THR A 530 -23.63 12.01 -15.20
CA THR A 530 -24.15 10.80 -15.88
C THR A 530 -23.22 9.61 -15.82
N LEU A 531 -22.00 9.79 -15.32
CA LEU A 531 -20.96 8.76 -15.24
C LEU A 531 -20.82 8.24 -13.79
N GLU A 532 -20.07 7.16 -13.63
CA GLU A 532 -19.80 6.57 -12.32
C GLU A 532 -18.79 7.42 -11.52
N ILE A 533 -19.32 8.29 -10.65
CA ILE A 533 -18.50 9.15 -9.79
C ILE A 533 -17.91 8.33 -8.64
N THR A 534 -16.63 8.54 -8.35
CA THR A 534 -15.86 7.73 -7.41
C THR A 534 -16.43 7.75 -5.99
N THR A 535 -16.74 8.94 -5.44
CA THR A 535 -17.20 9.10 -4.05
C THR A 535 -18.40 10.02 -3.92
N VAL A 536 -19.15 9.91 -2.83
CA VAL A 536 -20.27 10.84 -2.54
C VAL A 536 -19.77 12.29 -2.40
N PRO A 537 -18.66 12.59 -1.70
CA PRO A 537 -18.12 13.96 -1.67
C PRO A 537 -17.76 14.54 -3.05
N ASP A 538 -17.29 13.72 -3.99
CA ASP A 538 -17.00 14.18 -5.35
C ASP A 538 -18.30 14.55 -6.09
N LYS A 539 -19.34 13.73 -5.94
CA LYS A 539 -20.66 14.03 -6.50
C LYS A 539 -21.22 15.34 -5.95
N GLU A 540 -21.20 15.51 -4.63
CA GLU A 540 -21.65 16.76 -3.98
C GLU A 540 -20.87 17.99 -4.46
N LYS A 541 -19.56 17.83 -4.70
CA LYS A 541 -18.70 18.89 -5.23
C LYS A 541 -19.13 19.32 -6.64
N ILE A 542 -19.42 18.36 -7.53
CA ILE A 542 -19.91 18.64 -8.87
C ILE A 542 -21.29 19.33 -8.80
N GLU A 543 -22.21 18.80 -8.02
CA GLU A 543 -23.56 19.38 -7.82
C GLU A 543 -23.50 20.82 -7.29
N LYS A 544 -22.58 21.10 -6.36
CA LYS A 544 -22.33 22.45 -5.84
C LYS A 544 -21.87 23.41 -6.93
N TYR A 545 -20.99 23.00 -7.84
CA TYR A 545 -20.58 23.83 -8.97
C TYR A 545 -21.72 24.01 -9.98
N LEU A 546 -22.44 22.95 -10.31
CA LEU A 546 -23.59 23.01 -11.20
C LEU A 546 -24.67 23.97 -10.68
N LYS A 547 -24.96 23.96 -9.38
CA LYS A 547 -25.88 24.90 -8.73
C LYS A 547 -25.38 26.35 -8.87
N LYS A 548 -24.09 26.60 -8.71
CA LYS A 548 -23.51 27.95 -8.91
C LYS A 548 -23.66 28.43 -10.38
N VAL A 549 -23.39 27.52 -11.32
CA VAL A 549 -23.51 27.81 -12.76
C VAL A 549 -24.96 28.13 -13.15
N LYS A 550 -25.93 27.30 -12.70
CA LYS A 550 -27.36 27.56 -12.98
C LYS A 550 -27.83 28.94 -12.51
N ARG A 551 -27.33 29.42 -11.34
CA ARG A 551 -27.63 30.77 -10.83
C ARG A 551 -26.98 31.91 -11.65
N LYS A 552 -25.93 31.62 -12.43
CA LYS A 552 -25.26 32.60 -13.28
C LYS A 552 -25.87 32.66 -14.69
N LEU A 553 -26.63 31.64 -15.06
CA LEU A 553 -27.36 31.57 -16.32
C LEU A 553 -28.79 32.17 -16.24
N GLN A 554 -29.32 32.30 -15.01
CA GLN A 554 -30.52 33.07 -14.68
C GLN A 554 -30.19 34.57 -14.61
#